data_15731899b3c40b883a528591eb90292b
#
_entry.id   15731899b3c40b883a528591eb90292b
#
_cell.length_a   1.000
_cell.length_b   1.000
_cell.length_c   1.000
_cell.angle_alpha   90.00
_cell.angle_beta   90.00
_cell.angle_gamma   90.00
#
_symmetry.space_group_name_H-M   'P 1'
#
loop_
_entity.id
_entity.type
_entity.pdbx_description
1 polymer ?
#
loop_
_entity_poly.entity_id
_entity_poly.type
_entity_poly.pdbx_seq_one_letter_code
_entity_poly.pdbx_strand_id
1 'polypeptide(L)'
;MYIASFKKIVLFILLLSTTSYSFGQSIELSKNTQVSVITCGTGNESYSLFGHTAIRVRDTINGIDVVYNYGAFDFNTPNFVMKFIKGDLQYFAVAHSYPDFINQYQYEKRSVYEQELNMPFPLKQKLFDNLNTSLASGESHYTYKFIDKNCTSMVVDIINKTLDTIAIVKNTDTDFTYRTILYPYFDNHFYEKLGTSIIFGKKVDGLGTQLFLPFELQKSLKKVSFQNHPLAQENKTLLEFDNKAPGSWWNNMYTYLLFLGFMVFLNKKSVDLFYLILIAIIGLFFTFIGFYSSHLELGYNYNILLFNPTLLGLLYFYWTKNKKGIYNLALINLLLLAIYFFVVINKVHFLLALPLIITNGIVLVRLAMQNKKRIPIII
;
A
#
# COMPACT_ATOMS: atom_id res chain seq x y z
N MET A 1 44.77 -25.22 51.57
CA MET A 1 43.42 -25.15 50.98
C MET A 1 43.24 -23.95 50.09
N TYR A 2 43.75 -22.78 50.41
CA TYR A 2 43.60 -21.55 49.64
C TYR A 2 44.31 -21.50 48.26
N ILE A 3 45.44 -22.14 48.09
CA ILE A 3 46.24 -22.13 46.82
C ILE A 3 45.55 -22.97 45.74
N ALA A 4 44.82 -24.01 46.08
CA ALA A 4 44.05 -24.81 45.11
C ALA A 4 42.82 -24.08 44.61
N SER A 5 42.17 -23.25 45.45
CA SER A 5 41.05 -22.42 45.06
C SER A 5 41.48 -21.26 44.17
N PHE A 6 42.64 -20.65 44.43
CA PHE A 6 43.19 -19.58 43.60
C PHE A 6 43.55 -20.06 42.19
N LYS A 7 44.16 -21.24 42.05
CA LYS A 7 44.44 -21.85 40.73
C LYS A 7 43.17 -22.15 39.95
N LYS A 8 42.06 -22.56 40.59
CA LYS A 8 40.78 -22.79 39.92
C LYS A 8 40.15 -21.50 39.47
N ILE A 9 40.25 -20.42 40.23
CA ILE A 9 39.74 -19.10 39.86
C ILE A 9 40.53 -18.52 38.67
N VAL A 10 41.86 -18.64 38.69
CA VAL A 10 42.71 -18.18 37.58
C VAL A 10 42.43 -18.99 36.30
N LEU A 11 42.25 -20.33 36.44
CA LEU A 11 41.85 -21.17 35.28
C LEU A 11 40.47 -20.81 34.75
N PHE A 12 39.52 -20.47 35.61
CA PHE A 12 38.18 -20.04 35.23
C PHE A 12 38.19 -18.66 34.54
N ILE A 13 39.01 -17.73 35.02
CA ILE A 13 39.21 -16.42 34.37
C ILE A 13 39.93 -16.57 33.02
N LEU A 14 40.91 -17.47 32.91
CA LEU A 14 41.55 -17.82 31.65
C LEU A 14 40.60 -18.48 30.67
N LEU A 15 39.72 -19.37 31.13
CA LEU A 15 38.65 -19.97 30.32
C LEU A 15 37.59 -18.93 29.89
N LEU A 16 37.23 -17.95 30.71
CA LEU A 16 36.36 -16.83 30.38
C LEU A 16 37.03 -15.85 29.40
N SER A 17 38.36 -15.66 29.45
CA SER A 17 39.08 -14.81 28.50
C SER A 17 39.29 -15.46 27.13
N THR A 18 39.12 -16.78 27.02
CA THR A 18 39.08 -17.51 25.74
C THR A 18 37.68 -17.62 25.16
N THR A 19 36.64 -16.99 25.75
CA THR A 19 35.41 -16.76 25.02
C THR A 19 35.77 -15.86 23.85
N SER A 20 36.14 -16.51 22.79
CA SER A 20 36.48 -15.98 21.49
C SER A 20 35.46 -14.91 21.11
N TYR A 21 35.92 -13.71 20.84
CA TYR A 21 35.18 -12.81 20.02
C TYR A 21 35.02 -13.50 18.66
N SER A 22 33.92 -14.24 18.51
CA SER A 22 33.49 -14.75 17.22
C SER A 22 33.06 -13.52 16.41
N PHE A 23 34.04 -12.84 15.86
CA PHE A 23 33.76 -11.93 14.75
C PHE A 23 33.20 -12.83 13.66
N GLY A 24 31.89 -12.71 13.39
CA GLY A 24 31.34 -13.34 12.24
C GLY A 24 32.18 -12.88 11.05
N GLN A 25 32.95 -13.80 10.45
CA GLN A 25 33.72 -13.48 9.25
C GLN A 25 32.72 -13.01 8.19
N SER A 26 32.83 -11.76 7.75
CA SER A 26 32.10 -11.31 6.59
C SER A 26 32.49 -12.20 5.41
N ILE A 27 31.53 -12.80 4.76
CA ILE A 27 31.79 -13.61 3.57
C ILE A 27 32.30 -12.65 2.50
N GLU A 28 33.56 -12.88 2.06
CA GLU A 28 34.15 -12.10 0.99
C GLU A 28 33.61 -12.58 -0.36
N LEU A 29 33.00 -11.69 -1.10
CA LEU A 29 32.48 -11.98 -2.44
C LEU A 29 33.62 -12.10 -3.46
N SER A 30 33.41 -12.84 -4.51
CA SER A 30 34.32 -12.87 -5.66
C SER A 30 34.12 -11.66 -6.58
N LYS A 31 35.14 -11.36 -7.40
CA LYS A 31 35.03 -10.29 -8.41
C LYS A 31 33.96 -10.54 -9.47
N ASN A 32 33.50 -11.79 -9.60
CA ASN A 32 32.46 -12.18 -10.56
C ASN A 32 31.04 -12.02 -10.00
N THR A 33 30.91 -11.46 -8.81
CA THR A 33 29.59 -11.25 -8.17
C THR A 33 28.72 -10.32 -8.98
N GLN A 34 27.47 -10.74 -9.17
CA GLN A 34 26.38 -9.96 -9.75
C GLN A 34 25.43 -9.53 -8.65
N VAL A 35 24.97 -8.31 -8.70
CA VAL A 35 23.91 -7.77 -7.83
C VAL A 35 22.83 -7.21 -8.71
N SER A 36 21.59 -7.58 -8.43
CA SER A 36 20.46 -7.24 -9.29
C SER A 36 19.26 -6.79 -8.46
N VAL A 37 18.47 -5.87 -9.03
CA VAL A 37 17.12 -5.58 -8.56
C VAL A 37 16.16 -6.51 -9.29
N ILE A 38 15.34 -7.23 -8.50
CA ILE A 38 14.28 -8.10 -8.99
C ILE A 38 12.96 -7.33 -8.90
N THR A 39 12.22 -7.31 -10.01
CA THR A 39 10.85 -6.80 -10.08
C THR A 39 9.91 -7.97 -10.34
N CYS A 40 9.00 -8.21 -9.40
CA CYS A 40 7.99 -9.27 -9.51
C CYS A 40 6.67 -8.66 -9.95
N GLY A 41 6.03 -9.31 -10.91
CA GLY A 41 4.74 -8.92 -11.45
C GLY A 41 3.60 -8.96 -10.43
N THR A 42 2.49 -8.39 -10.82
CA THR A 42 1.24 -8.39 -10.04
C THR A 42 0.68 -9.79 -9.89
N GLY A 43 -0.13 -10.00 -8.86
CA GLY A 43 -0.94 -11.19 -8.64
C GLY A 43 -2.38 -10.81 -8.32
N ASN A 44 -3.25 -11.79 -8.18
CA ASN A 44 -4.69 -11.57 -7.93
C ASN A 44 -5.04 -11.33 -6.45
N GLU A 45 -4.13 -11.67 -5.55
CA GLU A 45 -4.34 -11.49 -4.11
C GLU A 45 -4.03 -10.05 -3.71
N SER A 46 -4.75 -9.52 -2.71
CA SER A 46 -4.64 -8.12 -2.27
C SER A 46 -3.20 -7.71 -1.93
N TYR A 47 -2.40 -8.61 -1.33
CA TYR A 47 -1.01 -8.36 -0.96
C TYR A 47 -0.05 -8.40 -2.17
N SER A 48 -0.46 -8.98 -3.29
CA SER A 48 0.35 -9.12 -4.50
C SER A 48 -0.09 -8.20 -5.65
N LEU A 49 -1.18 -7.47 -5.46
CA LEU A 49 -1.81 -6.64 -6.49
C LEU A 49 -0.86 -5.61 -7.12
N PHE A 50 0.10 -5.12 -6.33
CA PHE A 50 1.04 -4.09 -6.77
C PHE A 50 2.43 -4.64 -7.15
N GLY A 51 2.60 -5.97 -7.17
CA GLY A 51 3.89 -6.58 -7.41
C GLY A 51 4.80 -6.61 -6.18
N HIS A 52 6.10 -6.88 -6.40
CA HIS A 52 7.10 -6.92 -5.34
C HIS A 52 8.48 -6.52 -5.86
N THR A 53 9.34 -6.02 -4.97
CA THR A 53 10.75 -5.69 -5.27
C THR A 53 11.67 -6.41 -4.31
N ALA A 54 12.77 -6.97 -4.83
CA ALA A 54 13.80 -7.66 -4.06
C ALA A 54 15.20 -7.36 -4.61
N ILE A 55 16.24 -7.73 -3.88
CA ILE A 55 17.65 -7.66 -4.29
C ILE A 55 18.21 -9.07 -4.36
N ARG A 56 18.81 -9.44 -5.49
CA ARG A 56 19.55 -10.70 -5.66
C ARG A 56 21.04 -10.45 -5.63
N VAL A 57 21.76 -11.27 -4.89
CA VAL A 57 23.21 -11.36 -4.91
C VAL A 57 23.60 -12.75 -5.39
N ARG A 58 24.36 -12.82 -6.48
CA ARG A 58 24.81 -14.04 -7.10
C ARG A 58 26.33 -14.06 -7.21
N ASP A 59 26.97 -15.04 -6.58
CA ASP A 59 28.40 -15.30 -6.69
C ASP A 59 28.61 -16.80 -6.93
N THR A 60 28.83 -17.17 -8.19
CA THR A 60 28.96 -18.58 -8.59
C THR A 60 30.24 -19.22 -8.09
N ILE A 61 31.29 -18.44 -7.79
CA ILE A 61 32.57 -18.95 -7.26
C ILE A 61 32.37 -19.39 -5.81
N ASN A 62 31.66 -18.61 -5.03
CA ASN A 62 31.40 -18.89 -3.62
C ASN A 62 30.09 -19.67 -3.39
N GLY A 63 29.40 -20.08 -4.46
CA GLY A 63 28.12 -20.82 -4.35
C GLY A 63 26.97 -19.99 -3.75
N ILE A 64 27.04 -18.66 -3.83
CA ILE A 64 26.01 -17.75 -3.30
C ILE A 64 25.00 -17.42 -4.41
N ASP A 65 23.73 -17.66 -4.16
CA ASP A 65 22.63 -17.18 -4.99
C ASP A 65 21.41 -16.93 -4.10
N VAL A 66 21.31 -15.73 -3.57
CA VAL A 66 20.40 -15.34 -2.50
C VAL A 66 19.58 -14.12 -2.91
N VAL A 67 18.29 -14.14 -2.55
CA VAL A 67 17.35 -13.03 -2.78
C VAL A 67 16.92 -12.46 -1.43
N TYR A 68 17.16 -11.16 -1.25
CA TYR A 68 16.77 -10.38 -0.06
C TYR A 68 15.43 -9.71 -0.32
N ASN A 69 14.43 -10.07 0.49
CA ASN A 69 13.06 -9.62 0.36
C ASN A 69 12.70 -8.71 1.53
N TYR A 70 12.37 -7.43 1.26
CA TYR A 70 11.79 -6.50 2.23
C TYR A 70 10.27 -6.52 2.05
N GLY A 71 9.53 -7.14 2.96
CA GLY A 71 8.07 -7.22 2.83
C GLY A 71 7.45 -8.47 3.44
N ALA A 72 8.27 -9.27 4.14
CA ALA A 72 7.74 -10.34 4.96
C ALA A 72 7.00 -9.76 6.18
N PHE A 73 5.90 -10.40 6.58
CA PHE A 73 5.13 -10.07 7.75
C PHE A 73 4.52 -11.35 8.34
N ASP A 74 4.15 -11.29 9.62
CA ASP A 74 3.55 -12.42 10.32
C ASP A 74 2.07 -12.21 10.55
N PHE A 75 1.23 -13.02 9.92
CA PHE A 75 -0.23 -13.03 10.11
C PHE A 75 -0.65 -13.39 11.54
N ASN A 76 0.21 -14.09 12.31
CA ASN A 76 -0.05 -14.41 13.71
C ASN A 76 0.20 -13.21 14.64
N THR A 77 0.65 -12.07 14.11
CA THR A 77 0.82 -10.84 14.91
C THR A 77 -0.50 -10.48 15.60
N PRO A 78 -0.53 -10.36 16.94
CA PRO A 78 -1.73 -9.98 17.68
C PRO A 78 -2.35 -8.69 17.13
N ASN A 79 -3.66 -8.71 16.91
CA ASN A 79 -4.41 -7.60 16.33
C ASN A 79 -3.90 -7.15 14.93
N PHE A 80 -3.49 -8.10 14.09
CA PHE A 80 -2.90 -7.85 12.78
C PHE A 80 -3.66 -6.78 11.97
N VAL A 81 -4.97 -6.97 11.75
CA VAL A 81 -5.81 -6.05 10.96
C VAL A 81 -5.82 -4.64 11.58
N MET A 82 -5.94 -4.53 12.90
CA MET A 82 -5.96 -3.23 13.58
C MET A 82 -4.61 -2.53 13.49
N LYS A 83 -3.51 -3.26 13.61
CA LYS A 83 -2.15 -2.72 13.42
C LYS A 83 -1.90 -2.31 11.98
N PHE A 84 -2.40 -3.08 11.01
CA PHE A 84 -2.33 -2.71 9.59
C PHE A 84 -3.09 -1.42 9.33
N ILE A 85 -4.35 -1.31 9.75
CA ILE A 85 -5.17 -0.11 9.59
C ILE A 85 -4.53 1.10 10.29
N LYS A 86 -3.97 0.88 11.48
CA LYS A 86 -3.27 1.94 12.23
C LYS A 86 -1.96 2.36 11.55
N GLY A 87 -1.37 1.49 10.74
CA GLY A 87 -0.04 1.69 10.16
C GLY A 87 1.08 1.48 11.17
N ASP A 88 0.91 0.54 12.10
CA ASP A 88 1.89 0.11 13.10
C ASP A 88 2.37 -1.33 12.83
N LEU A 89 1.89 -1.96 11.76
CA LEU A 89 2.30 -3.31 11.43
C LEU A 89 3.78 -3.36 11.06
N GLN A 90 4.50 -4.25 11.73
CA GLN A 90 5.93 -4.44 11.47
C GLN A 90 6.10 -5.44 10.33
N TYR A 91 6.86 -5.01 9.33
CA TYR A 91 7.38 -5.85 8.26
C TYR A 91 8.87 -6.06 8.50
N PHE A 92 9.43 -7.10 7.89
CA PHE A 92 10.85 -7.41 8.03
C PHE A 92 11.44 -7.96 6.73
N ALA A 93 12.77 -7.93 6.64
CA ALA A 93 13.49 -8.57 5.55
C ALA A 93 13.73 -10.05 5.84
N VAL A 94 13.72 -10.85 4.80
CA VAL A 94 14.10 -12.26 4.80
C VAL A 94 15.01 -12.55 3.61
N ALA A 95 15.89 -13.53 3.75
CA ALA A 95 16.72 -14.01 2.66
C ALA A 95 16.30 -15.44 2.27
N HIS A 96 16.12 -15.67 0.99
CA HIS A 96 15.76 -16.96 0.42
C HIS A 96 16.79 -17.39 -0.62
N SER A 97 16.95 -18.68 -0.83
CA SER A 97 17.69 -19.17 -1.99
C SER A 97 16.97 -18.71 -3.28
N TYR A 98 17.74 -18.41 -4.33
CA TYR A 98 17.14 -18.02 -5.60
C TYR A 98 16.22 -19.13 -6.18
N PRO A 99 16.56 -20.43 -6.13
CA PRO A 99 15.65 -21.47 -6.58
C PRO A 99 14.30 -21.46 -5.85
N ASP A 100 14.29 -21.32 -4.53
CA ASP A 100 13.04 -21.27 -3.76
C ASP A 100 12.22 -20.04 -4.13
N PHE A 101 12.87 -18.88 -4.27
CA PHE A 101 12.23 -17.65 -4.67
C PHE A 101 11.58 -17.76 -6.04
N ILE A 102 12.30 -18.23 -7.07
CA ILE A 102 11.78 -18.31 -8.43
C ILE A 102 10.68 -19.35 -8.56
N ASN A 103 10.78 -20.49 -7.85
CA ASN A 103 9.76 -21.52 -7.82
C ASN A 103 8.43 -21.01 -7.23
N GLN A 104 8.48 -20.15 -6.21
CA GLN A 104 7.29 -19.53 -5.65
C GLN A 104 6.56 -18.69 -6.71
N TYR A 105 7.27 -17.81 -7.44
CA TYR A 105 6.67 -16.96 -8.48
C TYR A 105 6.18 -17.77 -9.68
N GLN A 106 6.87 -18.88 -10.01
CA GLN A 106 6.40 -19.81 -11.03
C GLN A 106 5.09 -20.49 -10.61
N TYR A 107 4.97 -20.92 -9.36
CA TYR A 107 3.75 -21.50 -8.80
C TYR A 107 2.60 -20.48 -8.79
N GLU A 108 2.86 -19.26 -8.37
CA GLU A 108 1.90 -18.16 -8.36
C GLU A 108 1.59 -17.61 -9.78
N LYS A 109 2.29 -18.08 -10.81
CA LYS A 109 2.20 -17.60 -12.20
C LYS A 109 2.39 -16.09 -12.30
N ARG A 110 3.38 -15.56 -11.62
CA ARG A 110 3.74 -14.14 -11.63
C ARG A 110 5.06 -13.93 -12.36
N SER A 111 5.08 -12.94 -13.26
CA SER A 111 6.27 -12.59 -14.02
C SER A 111 7.39 -12.09 -13.12
N VAL A 112 8.64 -12.38 -13.49
CA VAL A 112 9.82 -11.93 -12.75
C VAL A 112 10.82 -11.34 -13.73
N TYR A 113 11.29 -10.14 -13.42
CA TYR A 113 12.24 -9.37 -14.20
C TYR A 113 13.47 -9.04 -13.36
N GLU A 114 14.63 -8.99 -13.98
CA GLU A 114 15.91 -8.72 -13.33
C GLU A 114 16.66 -7.59 -14.03
N GLN A 115 17.18 -6.65 -13.26
CA GLN A 115 18.09 -5.60 -13.74
C GLN A 115 19.38 -5.68 -12.94
N GLU A 116 20.47 -6.13 -13.57
CA GLU A 116 21.80 -6.13 -12.94
C GLU A 116 22.30 -4.71 -12.74
N LEU A 117 22.89 -4.46 -11.56
CA LEU A 117 23.47 -3.15 -11.20
C LEU A 117 24.94 -3.07 -11.60
N ASN A 118 25.28 -2.04 -12.37
CA ASN A 118 26.64 -1.71 -12.78
C ASN A 118 27.38 -0.99 -11.62
N MET A 119 27.72 -1.77 -10.58
CA MET A 119 28.41 -1.26 -9.41
C MET A 119 29.85 -1.75 -9.37
N PRO A 120 30.85 -0.92 -8.98
CA PRO A 120 32.19 -1.38 -8.67
C PRO A 120 32.20 -2.46 -7.59
N PHE A 121 33.12 -3.40 -7.66
CA PHE A 121 33.20 -4.52 -6.73
C PHE A 121 33.16 -4.13 -5.24
N PRO A 122 33.87 -3.07 -4.77
CA PRO A 122 33.80 -2.66 -3.37
C PRO A 122 32.37 -2.26 -2.94
N LEU A 123 31.58 -1.68 -3.85
CA LEU A 123 30.20 -1.33 -3.55
C LEU A 123 29.27 -2.56 -3.56
N LYS A 124 29.56 -3.57 -4.39
CA LYS A 124 28.83 -4.85 -4.34
C LYS A 124 29.06 -5.56 -2.98
N GLN A 125 30.32 -5.60 -2.50
CA GLN A 125 30.64 -6.13 -1.17
C GLN A 125 29.94 -5.31 -0.08
N LYS A 126 30.03 -3.98 -0.13
CA LYS A 126 29.38 -3.09 0.85
C LYS A 126 27.86 -3.29 0.89
N LEU A 127 27.23 -3.50 -0.27
CA LEU A 127 25.77 -3.79 -0.32
C LEU A 127 25.44 -5.13 0.32
N PHE A 128 26.24 -6.17 0.02
CA PHE A 128 26.07 -7.50 0.61
C PHE A 128 26.24 -7.47 2.14
N ASP A 129 27.24 -6.75 2.62
CA ASP A 129 27.49 -6.57 4.06
C ASP A 129 26.34 -5.81 4.74
N ASN A 130 25.84 -4.74 4.12
CA ASN A 130 24.67 -3.98 4.59
C ASN A 130 23.41 -4.84 4.68
N LEU A 131 23.17 -5.69 3.67
CA LEU A 131 22.02 -6.60 3.63
C LEU A 131 22.09 -7.63 4.77
N ASN A 132 23.25 -8.28 4.95
CA ASN A 132 23.44 -9.25 6.00
C ASN A 132 23.41 -8.64 7.41
N THR A 133 24.03 -7.46 7.57
CA THR A 133 23.97 -6.72 8.84
C THR A 133 22.55 -6.35 9.20
N SER A 134 21.77 -5.85 8.24
CA SER A 134 20.35 -5.53 8.44
C SER A 134 19.53 -6.74 8.90
N LEU A 135 19.79 -7.94 8.33
CA LEU A 135 19.12 -9.17 8.77
C LEU A 135 19.52 -9.58 10.19
N ALA A 136 20.83 -9.50 10.51
CA ALA A 136 21.37 -9.98 11.78
C ALA A 136 21.04 -9.05 12.96
N SER A 137 21.01 -7.73 12.74
CA SER A 137 20.81 -6.71 13.79
C SER A 137 19.35 -6.50 14.18
N GLY A 138 18.39 -7.08 13.44
CA GLY A 138 16.97 -6.75 13.59
C GLY A 138 16.57 -5.39 12.99
N GLU A 139 17.51 -4.63 12.43
CA GLU A 139 17.22 -3.40 11.64
C GLU A 139 16.42 -3.69 10.37
N SER A 140 16.28 -4.96 10.02
CA SER A 140 15.42 -5.42 8.96
C SER A 140 13.93 -5.16 9.22
N HIS A 141 13.54 -4.96 10.49
CA HIS A 141 12.16 -4.65 10.87
C HIS A 141 11.86 -3.18 10.61
N TYR A 142 10.71 -2.93 9.99
CA TYR A 142 10.26 -1.56 9.72
C TYR A 142 8.74 -1.47 9.81
N THR A 143 8.26 -0.29 10.19
CA THR A 143 6.82 -0.01 10.19
C THR A 143 6.36 0.21 8.76
N TYR A 144 5.50 -0.67 8.28
CA TYR A 144 4.97 -0.59 6.91
C TYR A 144 4.09 0.64 6.70
N LYS A 145 4.31 1.33 5.58
CA LYS A 145 3.47 2.39 5.05
C LYS A 145 3.26 2.15 3.56
N PHE A 146 2.02 2.18 3.11
CA PHE A 146 1.69 1.79 1.74
C PHE A 146 2.46 2.60 0.68
N ILE A 147 2.51 3.92 0.81
CA ILE A 147 3.27 4.78 -0.11
C ILE A 147 4.68 5.06 0.42
N ASP A 148 4.82 5.37 1.72
CA ASP A 148 6.04 5.99 2.24
C ASP A 148 7.12 4.98 2.61
N LYS A 149 6.78 3.74 2.99
CA LYS A 149 7.77 2.74 3.42
C LYS A 149 7.30 1.31 3.16
N ASN A 150 7.75 0.73 2.07
CA ASN A 150 7.39 -0.60 1.61
C ASN A 150 8.59 -1.32 0.97
N CYS A 151 8.39 -2.49 0.36
CA CYS A 151 9.46 -3.27 -0.26
C CYS A 151 10.27 -2.46 -1.28
N THR A 152 9.63 -1.65 -2.11
CA THR A 152 10.30 -0.86 -3.14
C THR A 152 11.14 0.26 -2.53
N SER A 153 10.58 1.06 -1.61
CA SER A 153 11.31 2.13 -0.96
C SER A 153 12.49 1.61 -0.12
N MET A 154 12.33 0.46 0.56
CA MET A 154 13.42 -0.18 1.32
C MET A 154 14.59 -0.61 0.42
N VAL A 155 14.30 -1.14 -0.78
CA VAL A 155 15.33 -1.48 -1.78
C VAL A 155 16.02 -0.22 -2.29
N VAL A 156 15.28 0.85 -2.59
CA VAL A 156 15.85 2.15 -2.99
C VAL A 156 16.76 2.71 -1.89
N ASP A 157 16.30 2.69 -0.65
CA ASP A 157 17.03 3.25 0.50
C ASP A 157 18.36 2.52 0.73
N ILE A 158 18.36 1.17 0.71
CA ILE A 158 19.59 0.41 0.97
C ILE A 158 20.62 0.55 -0.16
N ILE A 159 20.16 0.66 -1.41
CA ILE A 159 21.06 0.90 -2.55
C ILE A 159 21.63 2.32 -2.47
N ASN A 160 20.81 3.35 -2.26
CA ASN A 160 21.27 4.73 -2.10
C ASN A 160 22.25 4.89 -0.92
N LYS A 161 21.94 4.25 0.23
CA LYS A 161 22.85 4.20 1.39
C LYS A 161 24.19 3.56 1.03
N THR A 162 24.19 2.52 0.20
CA THR A 162 25.41 1.84 -0.23
C THR A 162 26.26 2.69 -1.17
N LEU A 163 25.61 3.44 -2.07
CA LEU A 163 26.26 4.35 -3.01
C LEU A 163 26.74 5.64 -2.37
N ASP A 164 26.44 5.90 -1.09
CA ASP A 164 26.68 7.14 -0.36
C ASP A 164 26.13 8.39 -1.08
N THR A 165 25.09 8.20 -1.88
CA THR A 165 24.41 9.27 -2.63
C THR A 165 22.98 8.88 -2.97
N ILE A 166 22.11 9.89 -3.17
CA ILE A 166 20.75 9.68 -3.64
C ILE A 166 20.76 9.58 -5.17
N ALA A 167 21.24 8.44 -5.68
CA ALA A 167 21.31 8.18 -7.12
C ALA A 167 19.96 7.72 -7.69
N ILE A 168 19.24 6.84 -6.96
CA ILE A 168 17.94 6.32 -7.38
C ILE A 168 16.85 7.27 -6.89
N VAL A 169 16.25 7.97 -7.84
CA VAL A 169 15.11 8.87 -7.63
C VAL A 169 14.03 8.57 -8.66
N LYS A 170 12.81 9.01 -8.38
CA LYS A 170 11.74 8.94 -9.36
C LYS A 170 12.01 9.92 -10.51
N ASN A 171 12.11 9.37 -11.72
CA ASN A 171 12.43 10.12 -12.94
C ASN A 171 11.52 9.73 -14.13
N THR A 172 10.45 8.98 -13.84
CA THR A 172 9.41 8.58 -14.80
C THR A 172 8.04 8.89 -14.20
N ASP A 173 7.05 9.17 -15.06
CA ASP A 173 5.66 9.43 -14.64
C ASP A 173 5.57 10.53 -13.54
N THR A 174 6.43 11.57 -13.63
CA THR A 174 6.58 12.62 -12.61
C THR A 174 5.44 13.63 -12.61
N ASP A 175 4.66 13.67 -13.66
CA ASP A 175 3.45 14.47 -13.87
C ASP A 175 2.17 13.75 -13.42
N PHE A 176 2.26 12.46 -13.06
CA PHE A 176 1.13 11.69 -12.60
C PHE A 176 0.93 11.81 -11.08
N THR A 177 -0.34 11.82 -10.67
CA THR A 177 -0.68 11.71 -9.25
C THR A 177 -0.48 10.27 -8.76
N TYR A 178 -0.30 10.08 -7.44
CA TYR A 178 -0.26 8.74 -6.87
C TYR A 178 -1.47 7.90 -7.26
N ARG A 179 -2.66 8.51 -7.32
CA ARG A 179 -3.90 7.85 -7.74
C ARG A 179 -3.85 7.40 -9.20
N THR A 180 -3.34 8.23 -10.09
CA THR A 180 -3.17 7.89 -11.52
C THR A 180 -2.21 6.71 -11.69
N ILE A 181 -1.12 6.69 -10.92
CA ILE A 181 -0.11 5.63 -10.93
C ILE A 181 -0.70 4.30 -10.44
N LEU A 182 -1.59 4.33 -9.44
CA LEU A 182 -2.23 3.13 -8.88
C LEU A 182 -3.28 2.51 -9.79
N TYR A 183 -3.96 3.30 -10.62
CA TYR A 183 -5.15 2.85 -11.34
C TYR A 183 -4.95 1.65 -12.28
N PRO A 184 -3.84 1.54 -13.05
CA PRO A 184 -3.60 0.37 -13.91
C PRO A 184 -3.52 -0.97 -13.16
N TYR A 185 -3.18 -0.94 -11.87
CA TYR A 185 -3.08 -2.16 -11.06
C TYR A 185 -4.43 -2.75 -10.67
N PHE A 186 -5.52 -2.00 -10.88
CA PHE A 186 -6.89 -2.43 -10.57
C PHE A 186 -7.66 -2.96 -11.79
N ASP A 187 -6.98 -3.33 -12.87
CA ASP A 187 -7.65 -3.93 -14.01
C ASP A 187 -8.34 -5.23 -13.59
N ASN A 188 -9.66 -5.34 -13.90
CA ASN A 188 -10.57 -6.40 -13.45
C ASN A 188 -10.78 -6.50 -11.91
N HIS A 189 -10.32 -5.50 -11.14
CA HIS A 189 -10.52 -5.37 -9.69
C HIS A 189 -11.36 -4.12 -9.39
N PHE A 190 -12.61 -4.11 -9.85
CA PHE A 190 -13.44 -2.89 -9.80
C PHE A 190 -13.74 -2.40 -8.38
N TYR A 191 -14.11 -3.30 -7.45
CA TYR A 191 -14.44 -2.88 -6.08
C TYR A 191 -13.20 -2.47 -5.29
N GLU A 192 -12.04 -3.03 -5.56
CA GLU A 192 -10.77 -2.60 -5.01
C GLU A 192 -10.42 -1.18 -5.52
N LYS A 193 -10.65 -0.92 -6.81
CA LYS A 193 -10.49 0.42 -7.39
C LYS A 193 -11.45 1.43 -6.78
N LEU A 194 -12.72 1.07 -6.64
CA LEU A 194 -13.73 1.91 -6.00
C LEU A 194 -13.38 2.13 -4.52
N GLY A 195 -13.05 1.08 -3.78
CA GLY A 195 -12.71 1.13 -2.36
C GLY A 195 -11.52 2.04 -2.10
N THR A 196 -10.41 1.86 -2.83
CA THR A 196 -9.23 2.73 -2.70
C THR A 196 -9.53 4.17 -3.13
N SER A 197 -10.41 4.37 -4.13
CA SER A 197 -10.81 5.70 -4.59
C SER A 197 -11.55 6.50 -3.52
N ILE A 198 -12.37 5.84 -2.68
CA ILE A 198 -13.19 6.50 -1.66
C ILE A 198 -12.52 6.53 -0.27
N ILE A 199 -11.63 5.57 0.03
CA ILE A 199 -10.95 5.53 1.33
C ILE A 199 -9.74 6.46 1.38
N PHE A 200 -9.05 6.68 0.25
CA PHE A 200 -7.89 7.55 0.17
C PHE A 200 -8.29 9.02 0.08
N GLY A 201 -7.59 9.83 0.88
CA GLY A 201 -7.79 11.26 0.98
C GLY A 201 -6.92 12.09 0.04
N LYS A 202 -6.58 13.30 0.48
CA LYS A 202 -5.90 14.32 -0.35
C LYS A 202 -4.51 13.91 -0.85
N LYS A 203 -3.74 13.14 -0.06
CA LYS A 203 -2.33 12.81 -0.37
C LYS A 203 -2.19 12.16 -1.74
N VAL A 204 -3.06 11.21 -2.08
CA VAL A 204 -2.94 10.46 -3.35
C VAL A 204 -3.29 11.27 -4.60
N ASP A 205 -3.93 12.43 -4.44
CA ASP A 205 -4.18 13.36 -5.54
C ASP A 205 -3.01 14.33 -5.80
N GLY A 206 -1.98 14.29 -4.96
CA GLY A 206 -0.71 14.98 -5.20
C GLY A 206 0.15 14.22 -6.21
N LEU A 207 1.13 14.92 -6.78
CA LEU A 207 2.11 14.31 -7.70
C LEU A 207 2.87 13.18 -6.99
N GLY A 208 3.04 12.07 -7.71
CA GLY A 208 3.78 10.91 -7.23
C GLY A 208 5.29 11.16 -7.30
N THR A 209 5.86 11.68 -6.21
CA THR A 209 7.29 12.04 -6.15
C THR A 209 8.17 10.92 -5.63
N GLN A 210 7.58 9.89 -4.99
CA GLN A 210 8.31 8.77 -4.39
C GLN A 210 8.22 7.53 -5.25
N LEU A 211 9.29 6.72 -5.23
CA LEU A 211 9.29 5.37 -5.80
C LEU A 211 8.70 4.40 -4.77
N PHE A 212 7.45 4.01 -4.98
CA PHE A 212 6.72 3.15 -4.06
C PHE A 212 6.16 1.87 -4.71
N LEU A 213 6.23 1.76 -6.04
CA LEU A 213 5.80 0.58 -6.78
C LEU A 213 6.95 -0.06 -7.55
N PRO A 214 6.97 -1.40 -7.65
CA PRO A 214 8.05 -2.15 -8.28
C PRO A 214 8.31 -1.75 -9.73
N PHE A 215 7.26 -1.62 -10.54
CA PHE A 215 7.41 -1.24 -11.95
C PHE A 215 7.82 0.22 -12.16
N GLU A 216 7.55 1.11 -11.20
CA GLU A 216 8.07 2.48 -11.24
C GLU A 216 9.57 2.51 -10.99
N LEU A 217 10.04 1.70 -10.02
CA LEU A 217 11.46 1.52 -9.79
C LEU A 217 12.15 0.93 -11.02
N GLN A 218 11.58 -0.13 -11.60
CA GLN A 218 12.11 -0.76 -12.81
C GLN A 218 12.26 0.23 -13.98
N LYS A 219 11.25 1.07 -14.22
CA LYS A 219 11.31 2.12 -15.24
C LYS A 219 12.34 3.18 -14.92
N SER A 220 12.41 3.61 -13.66
CA SER A 220 13.31 4.67 -13.21
C SER A 220 14.76 4.23 -13.25
N LEU A 221 15.09 3.00 -12.88
CA LEU A 221 16.44 2.44 -12.92
C LEU A 221 17.08 2.52 -14.31
N LYS A 222 16.29 2.36 -15.38
CA LYS A 222 16.78 2.49 -16.77
C LYS A 222 17.35 3.86 -17.09
N LYS A 223 16.95 4.90 -16.34
CA LYS A 223 17.35 6.29 -16.56
C LYS A 223 18.33 6.82 -15.51
N VAL A 224 18.66 5.99 -14.51
CA VAL A 224 19.58 6.38 -13.43
C VAL A 224 21.02 6.18 -13.90
N SER A 225 21.84 7.20 -13.68
CA SER A 225 23.28 7.13 -13.88
C SER A 225 24.03 7.26 -12.56
N PHE A 226 25.11 6.51 -12.43
CA PHE A 226 26.05 6.59 -11.31
C PHE A 226 27.47 6.66 -11.85
N GLN A 227 28.26 7.62 -11.41
CA GLN A 227 29.64 7.86 -11.90
C GLN A 227 29.72 7.97 -13.45
N ASN A 228 28.75 8.66 -14.06
CA ASN A 228 28.63 8.86 -15.51
C ASN A 228 28.34 7.60 -16.34
N HIS A 229 27.94 6.49 -15.71
CA HIS A 229 27.52 5.27 -16.39
C HIS A 229 26.09 4.90 -15.96
N PRO A 230 25.30 4.22 -16.82
CA PRO A 230 24.01 3.68 -16.42
C PRO A 230 24.16 2.78 -15.19
N LEU A 231 23.37 3.05 -14.14
CA LEU A 231 23.43 2.26 -12.89
C LEU A 231 22.90 0.83 -13.10
N ALA A 232 21.92 0.65 -13.95
CA ALA A 232 21.33 -0.67 -14.20
C ALA A 232 21.49 -1.07 -15.67
N GLN A 233 21.63 -2.37 -15.89
CA GLN A 233 21.59 -2.96 -17.22
C GLN A 233 20.13 -3.02 -17.73
N GLU A 234 19.98 -3.42 -19.01
CA GLU A 234 18.68 -3.70 -19.58
C GLU A 234 17.94 -4.80 -18.81
N ASN A 235 16.63 -4.68 -18.83
CA ASN A 235 15.75 -5.59 -18.13
C ASN A 235 15.78 -6.99 -18.75
N LYS A 236 16.10 -7.99 -17.96
CA LYS A 236 16.05 -9.41 -18.34
C LYS A 236 14.79 -10.04 -17.80
N THR A 237 14.01 -10.69 -18.65
CA THR A 237 12.85 -11.49 -18.26
C THR A 237 13.31 -12.86 -17.77
N LEU A 238 13.00 -13.20 -16.52
CA LEU A 238 13.30 -14.50 -15.92
C LEU A 238 12.09 -15.45 -16.01
N LEU A 239 10.90 -14.93 -15.71
CA LEU A 239 9.61 -15.60 -15.90
C LEU A 239 8.64 -14.61 -16.55
N GLU A 240 7.82 -15.12 -17.46
CA GLU A 240 6.77 -14.33 -18.10
C GLU A 240 5.45 -15.09 -18.10
N PHE A 241 4.41 -14.44 -17.60
CA PHE A 241 3.06 -14.94 -17.56
C PHE A 241 2.09 -13.84 -18.01
N ASP A 242 1.03 -14.20 -18.71
CA ASP A 242 -0.07 -13.28 -19.01
C ASP A 242 -0.99 -13.19 -17.76
N ASN A 243 -0.72 -12.21 -16.91
CA ASN A 243 -1.37 -12.03 -15.62
C ASN A 243 -2.62 -11.13 -15.71
N LYS A 244 -3.41 -11.27 -16.76
CA LYS A 244 -4.72 -10.64 -16.77
C LYS A 244 -5.59 -11.28 -15.69
N ALA A 245 -5.97 -10.50 -14.70
CA ALA A 245 -6.94 -10.96 -13.71
C ALA A 245 -8.18 -11.50 -14.43
N PRO A 246 -8.68 -12.69 -14.07
CA PRO A 246 -9.87 -13.23 -14.69
C PRO A 246 -11.05 -12.29 -14.48
N GLY A 247 -11.87 -12.10 -15.50
CA GLY A 247 -13.08 -11.29 -15.40
C GLY A 247 -14.02 -11.88 -14.33
N SER A 248 -14.45 -11.04 -13.40
CA SER A 248 -15.39 -11.44 -12.34
C SER A 248 -16.82 -11.07 -12.72
N TRP A 249 -17.76 -11.99 -12.55
CA TRP A 249 -19.17 -11.73 -12.80
C TRP A 249 -19.78 -10.71 -11.82
N TRP A 250 -19.20 -10.56 -10.62
CA TRP A 250 -19.70 -9.66 -9.57
C TRP A 250 -18.79 -8.45 -9.32
N ASN A 251 -17.45 -8.58 -9.49
CA ASN A 251 -16.48 -7.51 -9.22
C ASN A 251 -16.31 -6.66 -10.48
N ASN A 252 -17.36 -5.92 -10.85
CA ASN A 252 -17.37 -5.08 -12.05
C ASN A 252 -18.33 -3.88 -11.91
N MET A 253 -18.23 -2.95 -12.84
CA MET A 253 -19.05 -1.73 -12.86
C MET A 253 -20.55 -2.03 -13.01
N TYR A 254 -20.93 -3.10 -13.69
CA TYR A 254 -22.35 -3.41 -13.96
C TYR A 254 -23.07 -3.79 -12.67
N THR A 255 -22.48 -4.60 -11.81
CA THR A 255 -23.07 -4.98 -10.51
C THR A 255 -23.19 -3.79 -9.56
N TYR A 256 -22.22 -2.88 -9.61
CA TYR A 256 -22.27 -1.62 -8.87
C TYR A 256 -23.42 -0.73 -9.33
N LEU A 257 -23.57 -0.50 -10.66
CA LEU A 257 -24.64 0.29 -11.22
C LEU A 257 -26.02 -0.38 -10.98
N LEU A 258 -26.09 -1.70 -11.08
CA LEU A 258 -27.31 -2.45 -10.78
C LEU A 258 -27.75 -2.27 -9.32
N PHE A 259 -26.81 -2.36 -8.38
CA PHE A 259 -27.10 -2.13 -6.97
C PHE A 259 -27.62 -0.71 -6.70
N LEU A 260 -26.94 0.31 -7.21
CA LEU A 260 -27.38 1.69 -7.05
C LEU A 260 -28.70 1.99 -7.78
N GLY A 261 -28.88 1.42 -8.96
CA GLY A 261 -30.14 1.50 -9.71
C GLY A 261 -31.31 0.88 -8.92
N PHE A 262 -31.06 -0.30 -8.32
CA PHE A 262 -32.06 -0.96 -7.47
C PHE A 262 -32.47 -0.08 -6.27
N MET A 263 -31.50 0.59 -5.60
CA MET A 263 -31.79 1.54 -4.52
C MET A 263 -32.67 2.70 -4.99
N VAL A 264 -32.40 3.22 -6.19
CA VAL A 264 -33.20 4.32 -6.77
C VAL A 264 -34.60 3.85 -7.19
N PHE A 265 -34.74 2.70 -7.86
CA PHE A 265 -36.01 2.25 -8.42
C PHE A 265 -36.99 1.76 -7.37
N LEU A 266 -36.55 1.18 -6.28
CA LEU A 266 -37.45 0.69 -5.21
C LEU A 266 -38.31 1.81 -4.61
N ASN A 267 -37.81 3.04 -4.56
CA ASN A 267 -38.52 4.22 -4.09
C ASN A 267 -39.33 4.01 -2.79
N LYS A 268 -38.76 3.22 -1.86
CA LYS A 268 -39.34 2.94 -0.55
C LYS A 268 -38.57 3.70 0.53
N LYS A 269 -39.28 4.39 1.42
CA LYS A 269 -38.71 5.16 2.52
C LYS A 269 -37.74 4.35 3.39
N SER A 270 -38.07 3.07 3.67
CA SER A 270 -37.20 2.19 4.46
C SER A 270 -35.88 1.87 3.74
N VAL A 271 -35.92 1.73 2.41
CA VAL A 271 -34.73 1.48 1.59
C VAL A 271 -33.86 2.73 1.53
N ASP A 272 -34.47 3.90 1.30
CA ASP A 272 -33.77 5.19 1.30
C ASP A 272 -33.07 5.42 2.67
N LEU A 273 -33.79 5.16 3.77
CA LEU A 273 -33.21 5.31 5.11
C LEU A 273 -32.06 4.31 5.36
N PHE A 274 -32.25 3.04 5.01
CA PHE A 274 -31.22 2.01 5.12
C PHE A 274 -29.94 2.43 4.35
N TYR A 275 -30.11 2.86 3.08
CA TYR A 275 -29.03 3.31 2.24
C TYR A 275 -28.27 4.48 2.86
N LEU A 276 -28.97 5.53 3.32
CA LEU A 276 -28.34 6.72 3.91
C LEU A 276 -27.62 6.39 5.23
N ILE A 277 -28.15 5.46 6.03
CA ILE A 277 -27.49 5.01 7.27
C ILE A 277 -26.22 4.22 6.92
N LEU A 278 -26.27 3.34 5.91
CA LEU A 278 -25.09 2.62 5.44
C LEU A 278 -24.00 3.58 4.98
N ILE A 279 -24.34 4.58 4.15
CA ILE A 279 -23.44 5.65 3.71
C ILE A 279 -22.83 6.38 4.92
N ALA A 280 -23.65 6.69 5.93
CA ALA A 280 -23.20 7.38 7.13
C ALA A 280 -22.24 6.54 8.00
N ILE A 281 -22.48 5.24 8.11
CA ILE A 281 -21.59 4.31 8.83
C ILE A 281 -20.23 4.23 8.14
N ILE A 282 -20.21 4.14 6.80
CA ILE A 282 -18.97 4.18 6.02
C ILE A 282 -18.24 5.51 6.25
N GLY A 283 -18.95 6.62 6.27
CA GLY A 283 -18.38 7.93 6.56
C GLY A 283 -17.83 8.07 7.98
N LEU A 284 -18.52 7.48 8.97
CA LEU A 284 -18.00 7.41 10.34
C LEU A 284 -16.69 6.61 10.40
N PHE A 285 -16.64 5.49 9.68
CA PHE A 285 -15.42 4.69 9.53
C PHE A 285 -14.30 5.50 8.88
N PHE A 286 -14.55 6.22 7.78
CA PHE A 286 -13.54 7.08 7.14
C PHE A 286 -13.06 8.19 8.06
N THR A 287 -13.98 8.80 8.82
CA THR A 287 -13.62 9.81 9.82
C THR A 287 -12.72 9.21 10.88
N PHE A 288 -13.09 8.05 11.43
CA PHE A 288 -12.32 7.36 12.46
C PHE A 288 -10.91 7.02 11.96
N ILE A 289 -10.78 6.34 10.82
CA ILE A 289 -9.47 5.93 10.30
C ILE A 289 -8.60 7.13 9.91
N GLY A 290 -9.19 8.22 9.43
CA GLY A 290 -8.47 9.45 9.09
C GLY A 290 -7.78 10.11 10.29
N PHE A 291 -8.28 9.91 11.51
CA PHE A 291 -7.64 10.35 12.75
C PHE A 291 -6.79 9.26 13.42
N TYR A 292 -7.22 8.01 13.31
CA TYR A 292 -6.58 6.88 13.98
C TYR A 292 -5.33 6.37 13.26
N SER A 293 -5.35 6.40 11.93
CA SER A 293 -4.29 5.82 11.11
C SER A 293 -3.12 6.78 10.93
N SER A 294 -1.93 6.24 10.97
CA SER A 294 -0.68 6.92 10.58
C SER A 294 -0.33 6.72 9.09
N HIS A 295 -1.21 6.07 8.32
CA HIS A 295 -1.14 6.07 6.87
C HIS A 295 -1.60 7.42 6.32
N LEU A 296 -0.68 8.21 5.78
CA LEU A 296 -0.95 9.58 5.35
C LEU A 296 -1.96 9.64 4.19
N GLU A 297 -2.08 8.60 3.40
CA GLU A 297 -3.06 8.46 2.32
C GLU A 297 -4.51 8.36 2.80
N LEU A 298 -4.76 8.01 4.06
CA LEU A 298 -6.09 7.95 4.68
C LEU A 298 -6.52 9.28 5.28
N GLY A 299 -5.56 10.18 5.53
CA GLY A 299 -5.81 11.50 6.12
C GLY A 299 -6.48 12.47 5.15
N TYR A 300 -7.15 13.49 5.72
CA TYR A 300 -7.84 14.55 4.95
C TYR A 300 -8.75 14.00 3.85
N ASN A 301 -9.53 12.97 4.20
CA ASN A 301 -10.41 12.30 3.24
C ASN A 301 -11.67 13.14 2.97
N TYR A 302 -11.67 13.87 1.87
CA TYR A 302 -12.81 14.70 1.43
C TYR A 302 -14.03 13.87 0.99
N ASN A 303 -13.88 12.53 0.79
CA ASN A 303 -15.02 11.66 0.49
C ASN A 303 -16.02 11.58 1.67
N ILE A 304 -15.66 12.05 2.85
CA ILE A 304 -16.57 12.24 3.99
C ILE A 304 -17.74 13.18 3.61
N LEU A 305 -17.58 14.07 2.66
CA LEU A 305 -18.68 14.91 2.17
C LEU A 305 -19.74 14.09 1.43
N LEU A 306 -19.34 13.03 0.72
CA LEU A 306 -20.23 12.07 0.08
C LEU A 306 -20.78 11.04 1.09
N PHE A 307 -19.92 10.51 1.94
CA PHE A 307 -20.21 9.53 2.99
C PHE A 307 -20.36 10.27 4.34
N ASN A 308 -21.42 11.07 4.46
CA ASN A 308 -21.50 11.99 5.57
C ASN A 308 -22.04 11.34 6.85
N PRO A 309 -21.25 11.25 7.95
CA PRO A 309 -21.69 10.63 9.20
C PRO A 309 -22.83 11.37 9.88
N THR A 310 -23.07 12.67 9.55
CA THR A 310 -24.21 13.41 10.14
C THR A 310 -25.56 12.81 9.77
N LEU A 311 -25.64 12.01 8.68
CA LEU A 311 -26.84 11.28 8.30
C LEU A 311 -27.31 10.25 9.38
N LEU A 312 -26.43 9.85 10.31
CA LEU A 312 -26.85 9.09 11.50
C LEU A 312 -27.89 9.85 12.33
N GLY A 313 -27.91 11.17 12.27
CA GLY A 313 -28.93 11.99 12.91
C GLY A 313 -30.36 11.71 12.41
N LEU A 314 -30.51 11.06 11.24
CA LEU A 314 -31.80 10.58 10.76
C LEU A 314 -32.45 9.60 11.75
N LEU A 315 -31.66 8.74 12.40
CA LEU A 315 -32.18 7.80 13.41
C LEU A 315 -32.89 8.56 14.53
N TYR A 316 -32.25 9.60 15.06
CA TYR A 316 -32.83 10.45 16.10
C TYR A 316 -34.08 11.21 15.63
N PHE A 317 -34.02 11.83 14.45
CA PHE A 317 -35.14 12.59 13.91
C PHE A 317 -36.33 11.71 13.52
N TYR A 318 -36.11 10.48 13.06
CA TYR A 318 -37.19 9.52 12.84
C TYR A 318 -37.79 9.03 14.14
N TRP A 319 -36.97 8.75 15.16
CA TRP A 319 -37.46 8.34 16.49
C TRP A 319 -38.31 9.43 17.13
N THR A 320 -37.87 10.68 17.07
CA THR A 320 -38.61 11.85 17.63
C THR A 320 -39.71 12.37 16.69
N LYS A 321 -39.94 11.71 15.55
CA LYS A 321 -40.91 12.13 14.51
C LYS A 321 -40.72 13.59 14.04
N ASN A 322 -39.50 14.12 14.12
CA ASN A 322 -39.15 15.50 13.80
C ASN A 322 -38.95 15.69 12.28
N LYS A 323 -40.05 15.89 11.54
CA LYS A 323 -40.02 16.12 10.08
C LYS A 323 -39.16 17.32 9.67
N LYS A 324 -39.14 18.41 10.46
CA LYS A 324 -38.30 19.59 10.19
C LYS A 324 -36.83 19.26 10.31
N GLY A 325 -36.45 18.45 11.32
CA GLY A 325 -35.08 17.96 11.48
C GLY A 325 -34.62 17.12 10.29
N ILE A 326 -35.47 16.18 9.83
CA ILE A 326 -35.20 15.33 8.66
C ILE A 326 -35.01 16.22 7.39
N TYR A 327 -35.93 17.17 7.16
CA TYR A 327 -35.86 18.10 6.03
C TYR A 327 -34.56 18.91 6.02
N ASN A 328 -34.23 19.55 7.14
CA ASN A 328 -33.03 20.38 7.26
C ASN A 328 -31.75 19.53 7.06
N LEU A 329 -31.70 18.33 7.66
CA LEU A 329 -30.56 17.43 7.51
C LEU A 329 -30.37 16.99 6.03
N ALA A 330 -31.47 16.72 5.35
CA ALA A 330 -31.41 16.40 3.91
C ALA A 330 -30.87 17.58 3.08
N LEU A 331 -31.32 18.81 3.37
CA LEU A 331 -30.82 20.02 2.67
C LEU A 331 -29.33 20.27 2.93
N ILE A 332 -28.88 20.13 4.18
CA ILE A 332 -27.47 20.28 4.53
C ILE A 332 -26.64 19.27 3.75
N ASN A 333 -27.08 18.00 3.71
CA ASN A 333 -26.35 16.97 2.99
C ASN A 333 -26.39 17.15 1.45
N LEU A 334 -27.45 17.71 0.88
CA LEU A 334 -27.47 18.13 -0.52
C LEU A 334 -26.46 19.23 -0.82
N LEU A 335 -26.33 20.21 0.08
CA LEU A 335 -25.28 21.24 -0.05
C LEU A 335 -23.87 20.63 0.03
N LEU A 336 -23.62 19.75 1.00
CA LEU A 336 -22.33 19.08 1.12
C LEU A 336 -22.02 18.19 -0.10
N LEU A 337 -23.03 17.52 -0.65
CA LEU A 337 -22.91 16.76 -1.88
C LEU A 337 -22.56 17.64 -3.10
N ALA A 338 -23.14 18.83 -3.19
CA ALA A 338 -22.80 19.80 -4.23
C ALA A 338 -21.35 20.29 -4.07
N ILE A 339 -20.90 20.57 -2.85
CA ILE A 339 -19.49 20.91 -2.57
C ILE A 339 -18.57 19.75 -2.99
N TYR A 340 -18.92 18.51 -2.62
CA TYR A 340 -18.17 17.33 -3.02
C TYR A 340 -18.04 17.20 -4.53
N PHE A 341 -19.13 17.41 -5.28
CA PHE A 341 -19.12 17.37 -6.74
C PHE A 341 -18.05 18.31 -7.32
N PHE A 342 -17.98 19.56 -6.84
CA PHE A 342 -16.96 20.52 -7.30
C PHE A 342 -15.54 20.13 -6.86
N VAL A 343 -15.39 19.46 -5.73
CA VAL A 343 -14.08 18.96 -5.28
C VAL A 343 -13.55 17.84 -6.18
N VAL A 344 -14.43 16.98 -6.70
CA VAL A 344 -14.01 15.77 -7.41
C VAL A 344 -14.10 15.83 -8.93
N ILE A 345 -14.77 16.82 -9.49
CA ILE A 345 -15.05 16.90 -10.94
C ILE A 345 -13.79 16.78 -11.82
N ASN A 346 -12.67 17.32 -11.37
CA ASN A 346 -11.38 17.28 -12.08
C ASN A 346 -10.46 16.15 -11.59
N LYS A 347 -10.97 15.21 -10.79
CA LYS A 347 -10.15 14.10 -10.24
C LYS A 347 -10.35 12.82 -11.03
N VAL A 348 -9.30 12.01 -11.08
CA VAL A 348 -9.25 10.75 -11.84
C VAL A 348 -10.40 9.79 -11.48
N HIS A 349 -10.84 9.80 -10.22
CA HIS A 349 -11.92 8.92 -9.74
C HIS A 349 -13.34 9.51 -9.88
N PHE A 350 -13.50 10.66 -10.50
CA PHE A 350 -14.80 11.31 -10.65
C PHE A 350 -15.87 10.39 -11.25
N LEU A 351 -15.54 9.70 -12.36
CA LEU A 351 -16.48 8.79 -13.03
C LEU A 351 -16.88 7.59 -12.16
N LEU A 352 -16.02 7.15 -11.24
CA LEU A 352 -16.35 6.09 -10.28
C LEU A 352 -17.28 6.60 -9.18
N ALA A 353 -17.11 7.85 -8.74
CA ALA A 353 -17.92 8.47 -7.70
C ALA A 353 -19.27 8.98 -8.23
N LEU A 354 -19.37 9.29 -9.52
CA LEU A 354 -20.56 9.92 -10.11
C LEU A 354 -21.86 9.14 -9.88
N PRO A 355 -21.92 7.81 -10.03
CA PRO A 355 -23.15 7.06 -9.72
C PRO A 355 -23.58 7.18 -8.24
N LEU A 356 -22.63 7.22 -7.30
CA LEU A 356 -22.92 7.45 -5.88
C LEU A 356 -23.44 8.88 -5.64
N ILE A 357 -22.86 9.89 -6.30
CA ILE A 357 -23.29 11.28 -6.21
C ILE A 357 -24.75 11.39 -6.68
N ILE A 358 -25.08 10.80 -7.82
CA ILE A 358 -26.43 10.81 -8.39
C ILE A 358 -27.41 10.10 -7.45
N THR A 359 -27.05 8.91 -6.96
CA THR A 359 -27.90 8.13 -6.05
C THR A 359 -28.17 8.87 -4.76
N ASN A 360 -27.11 9.41 -4.11
CA ASN A 360 -27.26 10.22 -2.89
C ASN A 360 -28.15 11.45 -3.15
N GLY A 361 -27.96 12.14 -4.27
CA GLY A 361 -28.77 13.29 -4.65
C GLY A 361 -30.26 12.94 -4.77
N ILE A 362 -30.59 11.86 -5.51
CA ILE A 362 -31.98 11.40 -5.67
C ILE A 362 -32.59 11.04 -4.32
N VAL A 363 -31.91 10.24 -3.52
CA VAL A 363 -32.42 9.79 -2.23
C VAL A 363 -32.61 10.96 -1.25
N LEU A 364 -31.66 11.88 -1.18
CA LEU A 364 -31.78 13.09 -0.34
C LEU A 364 -32.89 14.03 -0.78
N VAL A 365 -33.08 14.22 -2.11
CA VAL A 365 -34.21 15.03 -2.65
C VAL A 365 -35.55 14.37 -2.25
N ARG A 366 -35.71 13.07 -2.43
CA ARG A 366 -36.92 12.34 -1.99
C ARG A 366 -37.17 12.56 -0.50
N LEU A 367 -36.14 12.41 0.32
CA LEU A 367 -36.25 12.58 1.76
C LEU A 367 -36.69 14.02 2.12
N ALA A 368 -36.12 15.03 1.47
CA ALA A 368 -36.52 16.41 1.65
C ALA A 368 -37.98 16.66 1.22
N MET A 369 -38.38 16.20 0.03
CA MET A 369 -39.74 16.36 -0.47
C MET A 369 -40.79 15.71 0.42
N GLN A 370 -40.54 14.50 0.94
CA GLN A 370 -41.45 13.76 1.84
C GLN A 370 -41.63 14.46 3.20
N ASN A 371 -40.68 15.29 3.63
CA ASN A 371 -40.69 15.94 4.94
C ASN A 371 -40.85 17.47 4.87
N LYS A 372 -41.03 18.05 3.70
CA LYS A 372 -41.33 19.47 3.48
C LYS A 372 -42.68 19.82 4.13
N LYS A 373 -42.76 20.87 4.93
CA LYS A 373 -44.05 21.39 5.41
C LYS A 373 -44.91 21.81 4.18
N ARG A 374 -46.10 21.26 4.07
CA ARG A 374 -47.11 21.83 3.14
C ARG A 374 -47.51 23.19 3.72
N ILE A 375 -47.28 24.24 2.97
CA ILE A 375 -47.87 25.56 3.25
C ILE A 375 -49.35 25.39 2.98
N PRO A 376 -50.26 25.61 3.98
CA PRO A 376 -51.68 25.60 3.68
C PRO A 376 -51.94 26.70 2.65
N ILE A 377 -52.49 26.35 1.51
CA ILE A 377 -53.04 27.30 0.56
C ILE A 377 -54.27 27.91 1.24
N ILE A 378 -54.15 29.12 1.76
CA ILE A 378 -55.30 29.90 2.24
C ILE A 378 -55.99 30.31 0.94
N ILE A 379 -57.12 29.65 0.63
CA ILE A 379 -58.07 30.04 -0.43
C ILE A 379 -58.99 31.06 0.13
#